data_6d5806570dccfb2a66764947cc4f8eef
#
_entry.id   6d5806570dccfb2a66764947cc4f8eef
#
_cell.length_a   1.000
_cell.length_b   1.000
_cell.length_c   1.000
_cell.angle_alpha   90.00
_cell.angle_beta   90.00
_cell.angle_gamma   90.00
#
_symmetry.space_group_name_H-M   'P 1'
#
loop_
_entity.id
_entity.type
_entity.pdbx_description
1 polymer ?
#
loop_
_entity_poly.entity_id
_entity_poly.type
_entity_poly.pdbx_seq_one_letter_code
_entity_poly.pdbx_strand_id
1 'polypeptide(L)'
;MIKKAEVKDLPKLSELYEAARQYMRESGNPDQWGMSYPGEDILLNDIANTVLYTDEEFNFAFVLMGEEEAYRDIYGGSWLNDKPYLTIHRVAGNGKVKGVFSRVFEYSLMKMKEAGLSNIRIDTHEKNLTMQKALARQGFVRCGLVRLREGERIAYQYVAK
;
A
#
# COMPACT_ATOMS: atom_id res chain seq x y z
N MET A 1 -9.33 -12.80 -9.24
CA MET A 1 -8.81 -11.81 -10.20
C MET A 1 -8.91 -10.42 -9.61
N ILE A 2 -7.91 -9.59 -9.83
CA ILE A 2 -7.89 -8.22 -9.32
C ILE A 2 -8.59 -7.28 -10.29
N LYS A 3 -9.43 -6.40 -9.77
CA LYS A 3 -10.20 -5.43 -10.56
C LYS A 3 -10.09 -4.03 -9.95
N LYS A 4 -10.38 -3.01 -10.73
CA LYS A 4 -10.52 -1.65 -10.23
C LYS A 4 -11.82 -1.56 -9.43
N ALA A 5 -11.76 -0.93 -8.26
CA ALA A 5 -12.93 -0.71 -7.42
C ALA A 5 -13.86 0.34 -8.04
N GLU A 6 -15.15 0.16 -7.84
CA GLU A 6 -16.19 1.08 -8.28
C GLU A 6 -16.96 1.62 -7.08
N VAL A 7 -17.69 2.71 -7.27
CA VAL A 7 -18.48 3.33 -6.19
C VAL A 7 -19.44 2.35 -5.53
N LYS A 8 -20.04 1.45 -6.30
CA LYS A 8 -20.95 0.43 -5.78
C LYS A 8 -20.28 -0.54 -4.80
N ASP A 9 -18.96 -0.65 -4.86
CA ASP A 9 -18.17 -1.54 -3.99
C ASP A 9 -17.86 -0.93 -2.63
N LEU A 10 -18.18 0.35 -2.43
CA LEU A 10 -17.81 1.07 -1.22
C LEU A 10 -18.23 0.39 0.09
N PRO A 11 -19.46 -0.13 0.24
CA PRO A 11 -19.85 -0.79 1.48
C PRO A 11 -18.95 -1.99 1.83
N LYS A 12 -18.62 -2.82 0.85
CA LYS A 12 -17.76 -3.98 1.06
C LYS A 12 -16.30 -3.58 1.32
N LEU A 13 -15.84 -2.54 0.65
CA LEU A 13 -14.50 -2.01 0.89
C LEU A 13 -14.39 -1.39 2.28
N SER A 14 -15.42 -0.68 2.73
CA SER A 14 -15.45 -0.13 4.09
C SER A 14 -15.37 -1.21 5.14
N GLU A 15 -16.07 -2.33 4.96
CA GLU A 15 -15.98 -3.50 5.85
C GLU A 15 -14.57 -4.09 5.84
N LEU A 16 -13.97 -4.22 4.66
CA LEU A 16 -12.64 -4.76 4.51
C LEU A 16 -11.59 -3.91 5.24
N TYR A 17 -11.64 -2.60 5.07
CA TYR A 17 -10.68 -1.70 5.73
C TYR A 17 -10.91 -1.65 7.25
N GLU A 18 -12.15 -1.76 7.71
CA GLU A 18 -12.41 -1.87 9.15
C GLU A 18 -11.80 -3.15 9.74
N ALA A 19 -11.96 -4.28 9.06
CA ALA A 19 -11.35 -5.53 9.49
C ALA A 19 -9.82 -5.41 9.53
N ALA A 20 -9.22 -4.73 8.54
CA ALA A 20 -7.79 -4.51 8.51
C ALA A 20 -7.31 -3.62 9.65
N ARG A 21 -8.04 -2.55 9.98
CA ARG A 21 -7.71 -1.66 11.11
C ARG A 21 -7.76 -2.45 12.42
N GLN A 22 -8.78 -3.26 12.61
CA GLN A 22 -8.92 -4.08 13.82
C GLN A 22 -7.74 -5.05 13.94
N TYR A 23 -7.37 -5.72 12.85
CA TYR A 23 -6.22 -6.61 12.84
C TYR A 23 -4.93 -5.86 13.23
N MET A 24 -4.73 -4.68 12.68
CA MET A 24 -3.56 -3.86 13.01
C MET A 24 -3.51 -3.55 14.50
N ARG A 25 -4.62 -3.13 15.10
CA ARG A 25 -4.68 -2.83 16.53
C ARG A 25 -4.35 -4.06 17.37
N GLU A 26 -4.92 -5.20 17.03
CA GLU A 26 -4.74 -6.46 17.77
C GLU A 26 -3.35 -7.06 17.61
N SER A 27 -2.67 -6.79 16.50
CA SER A 27 -1.35 -7.36 16.20
C SER A 27 -0.18 -6.46 16.58
N GLY A 28 -0.41 -5.42 17.39
CA GLY A 28 0.65 -4.56 17.88
C GLY A 28 0.99 -3.37 16.99
N ASN A 29 0.12 -3.03 16.03
CA ASN A 29 0.31 -1.90 15.12
C ASN A 29 -0.90 -0.96 15.19
N PRO A 30 -1.20 -0.37 16.36
CA PRO A 30 -2.41 0.45 16.52
C PRO A 30 -2.30 1.84 15.90
N ASP A 31 -1.09 2.30 15.60
CA ASP A 31 -0.86 3.71 15.26
C ASP A 31 -0.78 3.98 13.76
N GLN A 32 -0.66 2.97 12.92
CA GLN A 32 -0.51 3.19 11.47
C GLN A 32 -1.75 3.84 10.87
N TRP A 33 -2.92 3.25 11.11
CA TRP A 33 -4.20 3.77 10.61
C TRP A 33 -5.14 4.24 11.72
N GLY A 34 -4.85 3.90 12.98
CA GLY A 34 -5.70 4.27 14.11
C GLY A 34 -7.09 3.64 14.02
N MET A 35 -8.11 4.45 14.28
CA MET A 35 -9.49 3.98 14.39
C MET A 35 -10.32 4.20 13.13
N SER A 36 -9.93 5.12 12.26
CA SER A 36 -10.81 5.56 11.16
C SER A 36 -10.14 5.73 9.80
N TYR A 37 -8.83 5.74 9.72
CA TYR A 37 -8.15 5.89 8.44
C TYR A 37 -7.95 4.51 7.76
N PRO A 38 -8.15 4.36 6.46
CA PRO A 38 -8.76 5.33 5.56
C PRO A 38 -10.28 5.34 5.72
N GLY A 39 -10.88 6.53 5.75
CA GLY A 39 -12.31 6.68 5.80
C GLY A 39 -12.96 6.59 4.41
N GLU A 40 -14.29 6.67 4.36
CA GLU A 40 -15.01 6.55 3.09
C GLU A 40 -14.65 7.66 2.10
N ASP A 41 -14.38 8.87 2.58
CA ASP A 41 -13.96 9.99 1.75
C ASP A 41 -12.66 9.69 0.99
N ILE A 42 -11.72 9.06 1.66
CA ILE A 42 -10.44 8.67 1.05
C ILE A 42 -10.66 7.55 0.03
N LEU A 43 -11.47 6.54 0.39
CA LEU A 43 -11.77 5.44 -0.52
C LEU A 43 -12.51 5.94 -1.77
N LEU A 44 -13.46 6.85 -1.62
CA LEU A 44 -14.15 7.45 -2.76
C LEU A 44 -13.21 8.24 -3.66
N ASN A 45 -12.28 8.98 -3.07
CA ASN A 45 -11.27 9.69 -3.84
C ASN A 45 -10.38 8.75 -4.62
N ASP A 46 -9.94 7.64 -4.00
CA ASP A 46 -9.13 6.63 -4.67
C ASP A 46 -9.90 5.96 -5.81
N ILE A 47 -11.19 5.70 -5.62
CA ILE A 47 -12.05 5.15 -6.67
C ILE A 47 -12.18 6.15 -7.82
N ALA A 48 -12.44 7.41 -7.52
CA ALA A 48 -12.57 8.46 -8.53
C ALA A 48 -11.30 8.62 -9.36
N ASN A 49 -10.14 8.45 -8.74
CA ASN A 49 -8.84 8.51 -9.42
C ASN A 49 -8.44 7.19 -10.09
N THR A 50 -9.29 6.16 -10.03
CA THR A 50 -9.08 4.83 -10.62
C THR A 50 -7.81 4.13 -10.16
N VAL A 51 -7.42 4.34 -8.91
CA VAL A 51 -6.19 3.78 -8.32
C VAL A 51 -6.45 2.72 -7.24
N LEU A 52 -7.70 2.49 -6.85
CA LEU A 52 -8.06 1.49 -5.85
C LEU A 52 -8.42 0.18 -6.52
N TYR A 53 -7.78 -0.90 -6.08
CA TYR A 53 -7.97 -2.25 -6.62
C TYR A 53 -8.39 -3.21 -5.53
N THR A 54 -9.13 -4.24 -5.91
CA THR A 54 -9.59 -5.29 -5.00
C THR A 54 -9.75 -6.60 -5.78
N ASP A 55 -9.81 -7.72 -5.08
CA ASP A 55 -10.23 -8.98 -5.70
C ASP A 55 -11.76 -9.03 -5.79
N GLU A 56 -12.28 -9.98 -6.54
CA GLU A 56 -13.72 -10.11 -6.77
C GLU A 56 -14.54 -10.40 -5.51
N GLU A 57 -13.89 -11.04 -4.51
CA GLU A 57 -14.55 -11.41 -3.26
C GLU A 57 -14.28 -10.41 -2.12
N PHE A 58 -13.56 -9.32 -2.40
CA PHE A 58 -13.23 -8.30 -1.42
C PHE A 58 -12.45 -8.85 -0.22
N ASN A 59 -11.52 -9.76 -0.47
CA ASN A 59 -10.65 -10.31 0.55
C ASN A 59 -9.43 -9.43 0.82
N PHE A 60 -9.05 -8.63 -0.18
CA PHE A 60 -7.97 -7.65 -0.04
C PHE A 60 -8.18 -6.47 -0.99
N ALA A 61 -7.54 -5.35 -0.67
CA ALA A 61 -7.56 -4.16 -1.49
C ALA A 61 -6.24 -3.40 -1.34
N PHE A 62 -5.94 -2.57 -2.31
CA PHE A 62 -4.73 -1.74 -2.29
C PHE A 62 -4.86 -0.60 -3.28
N VAL A 63 -4.05 0.43 -3.07
CA VAL A 63 -3.91 1.53 -4.02
C VAL A 63 -2.62 1.32 -4.80
N LEU A 64 -2.69 1.48 -6.10
CA LEU A 64 -1.53 1.52 -6.98
C LEU A 64 -1.64 2.79 -7.81
N MET A 65 -0.68 3.70 -7.64
CA MET A 65 -0.72 5.02 -8.24
C MET A 65 0.66 5.42 -8.75
N GLY A 66 0.74 6.58 -9.37
CA GLY A 66 2.01 7.17 -9.79
C GLY A 66 2.82 7.68 -8.59
N GLU A 67 3.58 8.75 -8.82
CA GLU A 67 4.48 9.27 -7.81
C GLU A 67 3.74 9.89 -6.63
N GLU A 68 4.25 9.67 -5.43
CA GLU A 68 3.74 10.22 -4.18
C GLU A 68 4.51 11.49 -3.83
N GLU A 69 3.83 12.61 -3.75
CA GLU A 69 4.48 13.89 -3.47
C GLU A 69 5.25 13.89 -2.13
N ALA A 70 4.68 13.27 -1.10
CA ALA A 70 5.31 13.20 0.23
C ALA A 70 6.67 12.48 0.21
N TYR A 71 6.92 11.66 -0.81
CA TYR A 71 8.19 10.92 -0.91
C TYR A 71 9.36 11.78 -1.35
N ARG A 72 9.11 12.99 -1.83
CA ARG A 72 10.17 13.93 -2.23
C ARG A 72 11.02 14.37 -1.05
N ASP A 73 10.43 14.41 0.14
CA ASP A 73 11.09 14.91 1.34
C ASP A 73 11.66 13.79 2.22
N ILE A 74 12.10 12.70 1.63
CA ILE A 74 12.72 11.59 2.36
C ILE A 74 13.89 12.10 3.21
N TYR A 75 14.01 11.58 4.44
CA TYR A 75 15.08 11.93 5.37
C TYR A 75 15.59 10.68 6.07
N GLY A 76 16.75 10.81 6.77
CA GLY A 76 17.35 9.65 7.42
C GLY A 76 17.84 8.59 6.43
N GLY A 77 18.12 9.00 5.20
CA GLY A 77 18.52 8.12 4.11
C GLY A 77 18.18 8.74 2.78
N SER A 78 18.10 7.95 1.73
CA SER A 78 17.77 8.42 0.38
C SER A 78 17.17 7.29 -0.46
N TRP A 79 16.37 7.67 -1.45
CA TRP A 79 15.89 6.72 -2.46
C TRP A 79 17.07 6.15 -3.25
N LEU A 80 16.89 4.96 -3.83
CA LEU A 80 17.95 4.26 -4.58
C LEU A 80 18.28 4.96 -5.90
N ASN A 81 17.34 5.72 -6.46
CA ASN A 81 17.53 6.46 -7.71
C ASN A 81 16.47 7.54 -7.84
N ASP A 82 16.55 8.35 -8.89
CA ASP A 82 15.59 9.43 -9.20
C ASP A 82 14.67 9.08 -10.37
N LYS A 83 14.57 7.79 -10.71
CA LYS A 83 13.74 7.36 -11.83
C LYS A 83 12.26 7.36 -11.47
N PRO A 84 11.36 7.47 -12.46
CA PRO A 84 9.92 7.34 -12.23
C PRO A 84 9.57 5.99 -11.59
N TYR A 85 8.51 5.98 -10.78
CA TYR A 85 8.10 4.80 -10.03
C TYR A 85 6.59 4.74 -9.88
N LEU A 86 6.08 3.55 -9.53
CA LEU A 86 4.72 3.41 -9.02
C LEU A 86 4.76 3.34 -7.50
N THR A 87 3.66 3.76 -6.89
CA THR A 87 3.51 3.74 -5.43
C THR A 87 2.37 2.79 -5.05
N ILE A 88 2.63 1.95 -4.05
CA ILE A 88 1.61 1.10 -3.42
C ILE A 88 1.23 1.74 -2.09
N HIS A 89 -0.08 1.92 -1.87
CA HIS A 89 -0.63 2.46 -0.63
C HIS A 89 -1.80 1.64 -0.14
N ARG A 90 -2.13 1.79 1.13
CA ARG A 90 -3.38 1.31 1.73
C ARG A 90 -3.68 -0.15 1.42
N VAL A 91 -2.68 -1.02 1.62
CA VAL A 91 -2.86 -2.46 1.48
C VAL A 91 -3.68 -2.98 2.66
N ALA A 92 -4.77 -3.68 2.39
CA ALA A 92 -5.65 -4.23 3.41
C ALA A 92 -6.04 -5.66 3.05
N GLY A 93 -6.19 -6.50 4.06
CA GLY A 93 -6.71 -7.85 3.91
C GLY A 93 -7.62 -8.18 5.08
N ASN A 94 -8.55 -9.12 4.88
CA ASN A 94 -9.48 -9.57 5.93
C ASN A 94 -9.04 -10.87 6.62
N GLY A 95 -7.85 -11.36 6.29
CA GLY A 95 -7.32 -12.61 6.89
C GLY A 95 -7.81 -13.88 6.23
N LYS A 96 -8.72 -13.83 5.29
CA LYS A 96 -9.25 -15.03 4.61
C LYS A 96 -8.33 -15.56 3.51
N VAL A 97 -7.45 -14.73 3.00
CA VAL A 97 -6.48 -15.11 1.96
C VAL A 97 -5.08 -14.87 2.50
N LYS A 98 -4.21 -15.86 2.31
CA LYS A 98 -2.80 -15.74 2.69
C LYS A 98 -1.99 -15.09 1.57
N GLY A 99 -0.86 -14.48 1.93
CA GLY A 99 0.06 -13.93 0.95
C GLY A 99 -0.51 -12.73 0.20
N VAL A 100 -1.30 -11.92 0.87
CA VAL A 100 -1.92 -10.73 0.27
C VAL A 100 -0.86 -9.84 -0.39
N PHE A 101 0.23 -9.54 0.31
CA PHE A 101 1.24 -8.65 -0.27
C PHE A 101 1.90 -9.26 -1.51
N SER A 102 2.12 -10.57 -1.52
CA SER A 102 2.67 -11.22 -2.73
C SER A 102 1.76 -11.03 -3.94
N ARG A 103 0.45 -11.12 -3.73
CA ARG A 103 -0.54 -10.90 -4.80
C ARG A 103 -0.56 -9.45 -5.27
N VAL A 104 -0.53 -8.52 -4.33
CA VAL A 104 -0.46 -7.08 -4.61
C VAL A 104 0.81 -6.75 -5.39
N PHE A 105 1.94 -7.28 -4.94
CA PHE A 105 3.22 -7.03 -5.57
C PHE A 105 3.31 -7.60 -6.99
N GLU A 106 2.84 -8.82 -7.18
CA GLU A 106 2.80 -9.45 -8.51
C GLU A 106 1.99 -8.61 -9.50
N TYR A 107 0.82 -8.15 -9.09
CA TYR A 107 0.00 -7.27 -9.91
C TYR A 107 0.69 -5.95 -10.20
N SER A 108 1.31 -5.37 -9.17
CA SER A 108 2.03 -4.11 -9.29
C SER A 108 3.22 -4.20 -10.22
N LEU A 109 3.94 -5.33 -10.21
CA LEU A 109 5.05 -5.59 -11.15
C LEU A 109 4.55 -5.63 -12.59
N MET A 110 3.42 -6.29 -12.82
CA MET A 110 2.83 -6.34 -14.15
C MET A 110 2.51 -4.92 -14.64
N LYS A 111 1.86 -4.12 -13.81
CA LYS A 111 1.51 -2.74 -14.14
C LYS A 111 2.73 -1.85 -14.33
N MET A 112 3.75 -2.04 -13.52
CA MET A 112 5.02 -1.34 -13.65
C MET A 112 5.65 -1.60 -15.03
N LYS A 113 5.68 -2.85 -15.44
CA LYS A 113 6.23 -3.24 -16.76
C LYS A 113 5.40 -2.67 -17.89
N GLU A 114 4.08 -2.73 -17.79
CA GLU A 114 3.18 -2.14 -18.80
C GLU A 114 3.42 -0.64 -18.96
N ALA A 115 3.74 0.04 -17.88
CA ALA A 115 4.02 1.49 -17.89
C ALA A 115 5.45 1.82 -18.33
N GLY A 116 6.28 0.83 -18.61
CA GLY A 116 7.68 1.06 -18.98
C GLY A 116 8.56 1.51 -17.82
N LEU A 117 8.17 1.22 -16.59
CA LEU A 117 8.88 1.63 -15.38
C LEU A 117 9.66 0.45 -14.80
N SER A 118 10.58 0.75 -13.89
CA SER A 118 11.42 -0.27 -13.24
C SER A 118 11.46 -0.14 -11.71
N ASN A 119 10.67 0.77 -11.13
CA ASN A 119 10.73 1.06 -9.72
C ASN A 119 9.35 1.06 -9.06
N ILE A 120 9.27 0.55 -7.83
CA ILE A 120 8.09 0.63 -6.98
C ILE A 120 8.54 1.14 -5.61
N ARG A 121 7.79 2.11 -5.05
CA ARG A 121 8.02 2.62 -3.70
C ARG A 121 6.81 2.36 -2.83
N ILE A 122 7.06 2.18 -1.54
CA ILE A 122 6.03 1.93 -0.54
C ILE A 122 6.55 2.40 0.81
N ASP A 123 5.65 2.69 1.72
CA ASP A 123 6.00 2.99 3.10
C ASP A 123 5.18 2.12 4.06
N THR A 124 5.67 1.98 5.29
CA THR A 124 4.93 1.29 6.35
C THR A 124 5.32 1.85 7.72
N HIS A 125 4.50 1.58 8.72
CA HIS A 125 4.76 2.00 10.09
C HIS A 125 5.83 1.12 10.74
N GLU A 126 6.62 1.70 11.65
CA GLU A 126 7.69 0.98 12.36
C GLU A 126 7.16 -0.21 13.17
N LYS A 127 5.90 -0.19 13.59
CA LYS A 127 5.26 -1.28 14.32
C LYS A 127 4.66 -2.36 13.44
N ASN A 128 4.62 -2.14 12.13
CA ASN A 128 4.07 -3.12 11.20
C ASN A 128 5.14 -4.14 10.79
N LEU A 129 5.45 -5.04 11.70
CA LEU A 129 6.49 -6.04 11.46
C LEU A 129 6.13 -7.02 10.36
N THR A 130 4.84 -7.34 10.22
CA THR A 130 4.35 -8.21 9.15
C THR A 130 4.68 -7.65 7.78
N MET A 131 4.39 -6.37 7.57
CA MET A 131 4.67 -5.72 6.29
C MET A 131 6.17 -5.57 6.06
N GLN A 132 6.94 -5.21 7.09
CA GLN A 132 8.39 -5.09 6.96
C GLN A 132 9.03 -6.40 6.50
N LYS A 133 8.58 -7.54 7.06
CA LYS A 133 9.06 -8.87 6.66
C LYS A 133 8.64 -9.20 5.23
N ALA A 134 7.41 -8.88 4.86
CA ALA A 134 6.91 -9.12 3.52
C ALA A 134 7.69 -8.32 2.48
N LEU A 135 8.00 -7.06 2.77
CA LEU A 135 8.78 -6.19 1.89
C LEU A 135 10.20 -6.72 1.70
N ALA A 136 10.87 -7.09 2.79
CA ALA A 136 12.22 -7.67 2.72
C ALA A 136 12.24 -8.95 1.90
N ARG A 137 11.24 -9.81 2.09
CA ARG A 137 11.13 -11.08 1.37
C ARG A 137 10.97 -10.87 -0.14
N GLN A 138 10.31 -9.80 -0.55
CA GLN A 138 10.10 -9.49 -1.97
C GLN A 138 11.24 -8.67 -2.58
N GLY A 139 12.29 -8.37 -1.81
CA GLY A 139 13.46 -7.67 -2.33
C GLY A 139 13.39 -6.14 -2.26
N PHE A 140 12.46 -5.59 -1.49
CA PHE A 140 12.45 -4.15 -1.22
C PHE A 140 13.62 -3.80 -0.30
N VAL A 141 14.20 -2.63 -0.52
CA VAL A 141 15.31 -2.10 0.27
C VAL A 141 14.80 -0.92 1.10
N ARG A 142 15.13 -0.93 2.39
CA ARG A 142 14.83 0.19 3.28
C ARG A 142 15.68 1.39 2.87
N CYS A 143 15.05 2.54 2.63
CA CYS A 143 15.73 3.72 2.10
C CYS A 143 15.85 4.86 3.10
N GLY A 144 14.92 5.00 4.03
CA GLY A 144 14.91 6.10 4.97
C GLY A 144 13.53 6.27 5.59
N LEU A 145 13.19 7.52 5.90
CA LEU A 145 11.92 7.87 6.53
C LEU A 145 11.20 8.91 5.69
N VAL A 146 9.88 8.84 5.69
CA VAL A 146 9.02 9.83 5.06
C VAL A 146 7.93 10.25 6.03
N ARG A 147 7.41 11.45 5.87
CA ARG A 147 6.32 11.94 6.71
C ARG A 147 5.08 12.08 5.85
N LEU A 148 4.08 11.28 6.19
CA LEU A 148 2.77 11.37 5.58
C LEU A 148 1.83 12.13 6.50
N ARG A 149 0.61 12.31 6.06
CA ARG A 149 -0.46 12.93 6.82
C ARG A 149 -0.69 12.23 8.16
N GLU A 150 -0.56 10.89 8.18
CA GLU A 150 -0.77 10.05 9.37
C GLU A 150 0.45 10.00 10.29
N GLY A 151 1.60 10.55 9.88
CA GLY A 151 2.83 10.56 10.66
C GLY A 151 4.02 9.99 9.92
N GLU A 152 5.07 9.65 10.68
CA GLU A 152 6.32 9.13 10.13
C GLU A 152 6.17 7.69 9.68
N ARG A 153 6.79 7.37 8.55
CA ARG A 153 6.78 6.02 7.97
C ARG A 153 8.17 5.64 7.49
N ILE A 154 8.44 4.34 7.46
CA ILE A 154 9.66 3.78 6.88
C ILE A 154 9.46 3.66 5.38
N ALA A 155 10.40 4.20 4.60
CA ALA A 155 10.34 4.20 3.14
C ALA A 155 11.13 3.03 2.56
N TYR A 156 10.53 2.35 1.58
CA TYR A 156 11.12 1.19 0.90
C TYR A 156 11.04 1.37 -0.60
N GLN A 157 12.01 0.80 -1.31
CA GLN A 157 12.01 0.81 -2.77
C GLN A 157 12.42 -0.55 -3.33
N TYR A 158 11.74 -0.94 -4.41
CA TYR A 158 12.09 -2.09 -5.23
C TYR A 158 12.56 -1.58 -6.59
N VAL A 159 13.67 -2.14 -7.08
CA VAL A 159 14.21 -1.83 -8.41
C VAL A 159 14.26 -3.13 -9.20
N ALA A 160 13.60 -3.17 -10.34
CA ALA A 160 13.63 -4.34 -11.23
C ALA A 160 15.02 -4.51 -11.83
N LYS A 161 15.42 -5.76 -11.99
CA LYS A 161 16.71 -6.10 -12.61
C LYS A 161 16.64 -6.07 -14.12
#